data_aed80679d775246aa046ca2dbd3501a3
#
_entry.id   aed80679d775246aa046ca2dbd3501a3
#
_cell.length_a   1.000
_cell.length_b   1.000
_cell.length_c   1.000
_cell.angle_alpha   90.00
_cell.angle_beta   90.00
_cell.angle_gamma   90.00
#
_symmetry.space_group_name_H-M   'P 1'
#
loop_
_entity.id
_entity.type
_entity.pdbx_description
1 polymer ?
#
loop_
_entity_poly.entity_id
_entity_poly.type
_entity_poly.pdbx_seq_one_letter_code
_entity_poly.pdbx_strand_id
1 'polypeptide(L)'
;KMKQKTRSTESKFFNLLLKEITLAKDLESISIIGGEPLLNNQLETFIDQIGDKEITISTGLGVSASRLSNILKKIKGKKIKFNVSAETTGSFFEFIRHGMSWTDFVDRVKMISDHGFEIVFVSTISNISLFDFTNFYDTFHELYAIRTNPMSDRPFLMPHVIDARSKEQFIRSSKKYGNT
;
A
#
# COMPACT_ATOMS: atom_id res chain seq x y z
N LYS A 1 14.93 31.73 4.11
CA LYS A 1 13.64 32.43 3.87
C LYS A 1 12.67 31.62 2.98
N MET A 2 13.15 30.78 2.06
CA MET A 2 12.28 29.93 1.20
C MET A 2 11.55 28.82 1.97
N LYS A 3 12.22 28.09 2.89
CA LYS A 3 11.61 27.00 3.70
C LYS A 3 10.45 27.46 4.61
N GLN A 4 10.45 28.70 5.08
CA GLN A 4 9.38 29.22 5.93
C GLN A 4 8.09 29.56 5.13
N LYS A 5 8.24 30.00 3.88
CA LYS A 5 7.11 30.35 3.01
C LYS A 5 6.34 29.08 2.55
N THR A 6 7.07 28.00 2.26
CA THR A 6 6.49 26.72 1.86
C THR A 6 5.65 26.10 2.98
N ARG A 7 6.16 26.05 4.21
CA ARG A 7 5.42 25.54 5.39
C ARG A 7 4.11 26.30 5.68
N SER A 8 4.11 27.61 5.51
CA SER A 8 2.90 28.43 5.71
C SER A 8 1.82 28.15 4.67
N THR A 9 2.21 27.88 3.42
CA THR A 9 1.28 27.56 2.33
C THR A 9 0.71 26.16 2.49
N GLU A 10 1.53 25.17 2.85
CA GLU A 10 1.12 23.80 3.13
C GLU A 10 0.10 23.73 4.28
N SER A 11 0.33 24.49 5.37
CA SER A 11 -0.59 24.54 6.50
C SER A 11 -1.94 25.17 6.12
N LYS A 12 -1.96 26.21 5.29
CA LYS A 12 -3.21 26.84 4.83
C LYS A 12 -4.00 25.91 3.92
N PHE A 13 -3.32 25.22 2.99
CA PHE A 13 -3.97 24.25 2.10
C PHE A 13 -4.56 23.08 2.89
N PHE A 14 -3.81 22.55 3.84
CA PHE A 14 -4.26 21.46 4.72
C PHE A 14 -5.53 21.85 5.50
N ASN A 15 -5.57 23.03 6.11
CA ASN A 15 -6.74 23.51 6.84
C ASN A 15 -7.95 23.74 5.93
N LEU A 16 -7.74 24.23 4.70
CA LEU A 16 -8.81 24.38 3.72
C LEU A 16 -9.37 23.03 3.32
N LEU A 17 -8.52 22.06 3.00
CA LEU A 17 -8.92 20.70 2.64
C LEU A 17 -9.73 20.05 3.76
N LEU A 18 -9.29 20.16 5.01
CA LEU A 18 -10.03 19.64 6.16
C LEU A 18 -11.41 20.27 6.29
N LYS A 19 -11.51 21.59 6.12
CA LYS A 19 -12.78 22.32 6.15
C LYS A 19 -13.73 21.79 5.07
N GLU A 20 -13.27 21.66 3.84
CA GLU A 20 -14.08 21.16 2.73
C GLU A 20 -14.56 19.72 2.98
N ILE A 21 -13.67 18.82 3.44
CA ILE A 21 -14.01 17.45 3.79
C ILE A 21 -15.05 17.39 4.92
N THR A 22 -14.91 18.26 5.94
CA THR A 22 -15.85 18.30 7.06
C THR A 22 -17.23 18.80 6.65
N LEU A 23 -17.29 19.74 5.70
CA LEU A 23 -18.53 20.29 5.16
C LEU A 23 -19.22 19.35 4.17
N ALA A 24 -18.49 18.43 3.55
CA ALA A 24 -19.01 17.47 2.59
C ALA A 24 -19.81 16.34 3.31
N LYS A 25 -21.09 16.58 3.57
CA LYS A 25 -21.97 15.63 4.31
C LYS A 25 -22.15 14.30 3.60
N ASP A 26 -22.14 14.31 2.25
CA ASP A 26 -22.35 13.13 1.40
C ASP A 26 -21.05 12.36 1.12
N LEU A 27 -19.91 12.82 1.66
CA LEU A 27 -18.63 12.15 1.52
C LEU A 27 -18.53 10.99 2.51
N GLU A 28 -18.62 9.75 2.01
CA GLU A 28 -18.62 8.53 2.82
C GLU A 28 -17.20 7.99 3.05
N SER A 29 -16.32 8.08 2.05
CA SER A 29 -14.98 7.50 2.10
C SER A 29 -13.90 8.42 1.57
N ILE A 30 -12.68 8.23 2.08
CA ILE A 30 -11.48 9.00 1.69
C ILE A 30 -10.33 8.03 1.42
N SER A 31 -9.68 8.19 0.27
CA SER A 31 -8.44 7.48 -0.04
C SER A 31 -7.22 8.39 0.12
N ILE A 32 -6.29 7.98 0.97
CA ILE A 32 -5.01 8.66 1.18
C ILE A 32 -3.94 7.94 0.37
N ILE A 33 -3.46 8.60 -0.68
CA ILE A 33 -2.56 8.04 -1.69
C ILE A 33 -1.37 8.98 -1.89
N GLY A 34 -0.24 8.44 -2.35
CA GLY A 34 0.93 9.19 -2.79
C GLY A 34 2.10 9.17 -1.81
N GLY A 35 3.31 9.05 -2.34
CA GLY A 35 4.52 8.88 -1.55
C GLY A 35 4.40 7.73 -0.55
N GLU A 36 4.72 8.01 0.71
CA GLU A 36 4.46 7.09 1.83
C GLU A 36 3.63 7.85 2.89
N PRO A 37 2.29 7.68 2.92
CA PRO A 37 1.42 8.42 3.83
C PRO A 37 1.77 8.24 5.30
N LEU A 38 2.27 7.06 5.69
CA LEU A 38 2.64 6.77 7.08
C LEU A 38 3.85 7.57 7.59
N LEU A 39 4.63 8.19 6.69
CA LEU A 39 5.69 9.13 7.06
C LEU A 39 5.19 10.55 7.34
N ASN A 40 3.95 10.86 6.94
CA ASN A 40 3.40 12.19 7.16
C ASN A 40 3.06 12.41 8.64
N ASN A 41 3.65 13.42 9.25
CA ASN A 41 3.43 13.76 10.66
C ASN A 41 2.03 14.33 10.95
N GLN A 42 1.27 14.71 9.93
CA GLN A 42 -0.09 15.22 10.06
C GLN A 42 -1.15 14.14 9.86
N LEU A 43 -0.76 12.91 9.52
CA LEU A 43 -1.70 11.82 9.18
C LEU A 43 -2.69 11.56 10.30
N GLU A 44 -2.22 11.38 11.53
CA GLU A 44 -3.07 11.06 12.67
C GLU A 44 -4.01 12.23 13.00
N THR A 45 -3.51 13.47 12.95
CA THR A 45 -4.32 14.67 13.14
C THR A 45 -5.42 14.79 12.06
N PHE A 46 -5.07 14.47 10.81
CA PHE A 46 -6.04 14.44 9.71
C PHE A 46 -7.14 13.41 9.96
N ILE A 47 -6.77 12.18 10.31
CA ILE A 47 -7.71 11.10 10.60
C ILE A 47 -8.65 11.46 11.75
N ASP A 48 -8.15 12.11 12.79
CA ASP A 48 -8.97 12.52 13.92
C ASP A 48 -9.99 13.60 13.56
N GLN A 49 -9.62 14.53 12.67
CA GLN A 49 -10.46 15.67 12.31
C GLN A 49 -11.54 15.36 11.27
N ILE A 50 -11.38 14.30 10.47
CA ILE A 50 -12.36 13.96 9.43
C ILE A 50 -13.56 13.13 9.93
N GLY A 51 -13.58 12.77 11.21
CA GLY A 51 -14.71 12.08 11.86
C GLY A 51 -14.79 10.59 11.53
N ASP A 52 -16.02 10.05 11.36
CA ASP A 52 -16.29 8.61 11.23
C ASP A 52 -16.33 8.10 9.79
N LYS A 53 -15.73 8.85 8.87
CA LYS A 53 -15.65 8.46 7.46
C LYS A 53 -14.77 7.22 7.28
N GLU A 54 -15.08 6.42 6.27
CA GLU A 54 -14.19 5.32 5.89
C GLU A 54 -12.89 5.85 5.26
N ILE A 55 -11.76 5.31 5.69
CA ILE A 55 -10.44 5.75 5.22
C ILE A 55 -9.69 4.57 4.62
N THR A 56 -9.23 4.72 3.40
CA THR A 56 -8.28 3.78 2.79
C THR A 56 -6.89 4.42 2.75
N ILE A 57 -5.89 3.80 3.35
CA ILE A 57 -4.50 4.26 3.33
C ILE A 57 -3.71 3.36 2.38
N SER A 58 -3.18 3.93 1.28
CA SER A 58 -2.32 3.21 0.35
C SER A 58 -0.85 3.39 0.74
N THR A 59 -0.16 2.29 1.08
CA THR A 59 1.20 2.32 1.64
C THR A 59 2.06 1.19 1.10
N GLY A 60 3.37 1.44 0.98
CA GLY A 60 4.38 0.39 0.80
C GLY A 60 4.96 -0.12 2.11
N LEU A 61 4.50 0.39 3.25
CA LEU A 61 5.03 0.14 4.60
C LEU A 61 6.50 0.55 4.77
N GLY A 62 6.97 1.54 4.01
CA GLY A 62 8.32 2.10 4.09
C GLY A 62 8.57 2.94 5.35
N VAL A 63 8.11 2.49 6.52
CA VAL A 63 8.22 3.21 7.78
C VAL A 63 8.83 2.30 8.86
N SER A 64 9.38 2.87 9.94
CA SER A 64 9.88 2.06 11.06
C SER A 64 8.73 1.37 11.81
N ALA A 65 9.01 0.21 12.41
CA ALA A 65 8.03 -0.52 13.22
C ALA A 65 7.50 0.33 14.39
N SER A 66 8.36 1.14 15.01
CA SER A 66 7.97 2.06 16.10
C SER A 66 7.00 3.14 15.62
N ARG A 67 7.23 3.74 14.45
CA ARG A 67 6.33 4.72 13.86
C ARG A 67 4.98 4.08 13.52
N LEU A 68 4.98 2.92 12.87
CA LEU A 68 3.76 2.18 12.54
C LEU A 68 2.95 1.84 13.81
N SER A 69 3.59 1.28 14.85
CA SER A 69 2.93 0.98 16.12
C SER A 69 2.27 2.21 16.75
N ASN A 70 2.94 3.36 16.72
CA ASN A 70 2.39 4.61 17.25
C ASN A 70 1.16 5.08 16.46
N ILE A 71 1.18 4.96 15.12
CA ILE A 71 0.04 5.28 14.27
C ILE A 71 -1.13 4.36 14.61
N LEU A 72 -0.92 3.03 14.58
CA LEU A 72 -1.97 2.04 14.79
C LEU A 72 -2.68 2.21 16.15
N LYS A 73 -1.93 2.53 17.20
CA LYS A 73 -2.49 2.84 18.52
C LYS A 73 -3.41 4.07 18.49
N LYS A 74 -3.01 5.13 17.77
CA LYS A 74 -3.77 6.39 17.70
C LYS A 74 -5.04 6.26 16.86
N ILE A 75 -4.99 5.46 15.79
CA ILE A 75 -6.13 5.28 14.87
C ILE A 75 -7.05 4.12 15.27
N LYS A 76 -6.79 3.49 16.42
CA LYS A 76 -7.61 2.38 16.92
C LYS A 76 -9.08 2.79 17.03
N GLY A 77 -9.98 1.92 16.52
CA GLY A 77 -11.42 2.16 16.51
C GLY A 77 -11.93 3.03 15.36
N LYS A 78 -11.05 3.55 14.50
CA LYS A 78 -11.44 4.23 13.26
C LYS A 78 -11.72 3.21 12.15
N LYS A 79 -12.60 3.53 11.20
CA LYS A 79 -12.92 2.71 10.03
C LYS A 79 -11.82 2.85 8.97
N ILE A 80 -10.72 2.14 9.18
CA ILE A 80 -9.54 2.25 8.32
C ILE A 80 -9.21 0.90 7.68
N LYS A 81 -8.91 0.95 6.39
CA LYS A 81 -8.42 -0.14 5.56
C LYS A 81 -7.06 0.22 4.98
N PHE A 82 -6.16 -0.74 4.96
CA PHE A 82 -4.85 -0.58 4.36
C PHE A 82 -4.79 -1.25 2.99
N ASN A 83 -4.50 -0.47 1.95
CA ASN A 83 -4.06 -0.97 0.66
C ASN A 83 -2.54 -1.07 0.68
N VAL A 84 -2.02 -2.28 0.82
CA VAL A 84 -0.57 -2.52 0.94
C VAL A 84 -0.01 -2.91 -0.42
N SER A 85 0.95 -2.14 -0.89
CA SER A 85 1.59 -2.39 -2.19
C SER A 85 2.70 -3.42 -2.05
N ALA A 86 2.52 -4.62 -2.60
CA ALA A 86 3.55 -5.65 -2.74
C ALA A 86 3.15 -6.66 -3.81
N GLU A 87 4.12 -7.30 -4.45
CA GLU A 87 3.91 -8.18 -5.60
C GLU A 87 4.88 -9.35 -5.67
N THR A 88 5.85 -9.44 -4.75
CA THR A 88 6.91 -10.47 -4.70
C THR A 88 7.33 -10.74 -3.27
N THR A 89 8.14 -11.77 -3.05
CA THR A 89 8.65 -12.21 -1.73
C THR A 89 10.17 -12.15 -1.65
N GLY A 90 10.70 -12.26 -0.44
CA GLY A 90 12.13 -12.45 -0.18
C GLY A 90 13.04 -11.47 -0.92
N SER A 91 14.07 -12.00 -1.56
CA SER A 91 15.05 -11.20 -2.29
C SER A 91 14.48 -10.48 -3.52
N PHE A 92 13.43 -11.01 -4.17
CA PHE A 92 12.72 -10.29 -5.23
C PHE A 92 12.01 -9.04 -4.71
N PHE A 93 11.36 -9.14 -3.54
CA PHE A 93 10.77 -7.99 -2.88
C PHE A 93 11.83 -6.92 -2.56
N GLU A 94 12.95 -7.31 -1.98
CA GLU A 94 14.04 -6.41 -1.60
C GLU A 94 14.71 -5.75 -2.82
N PHE A 95 14.77 -6.48 -3.96
CA PHE A 95 15.24 -5.94 -5.22
C PHE A 95 14.31 -4.87 -5.79
N ILE A 96 12.99 -5.14 -5.84
CA ILE A 96 11.99 -4.21 -6.39
C ILE A 96 11.79 -3.01 -5.46
N ARG A 97 11.81 -3.26 -4.14
CA ARG A 97 11.59 -2.24 -3.10
C ARG A 97 12.89 -1.94 -2.37
N HIS A 98 13.83 -1.41 -3.13
CA HIS A 98 15.18 -1.10 -2.62
C HIS A 98 15.16 -0.35 -1.29
N GLY A 99 15.92 -0.85 -0.31
CA GLY A 99 16.00 -0.30 1.04
C GLY A 99 14.95 -0.84 2.03
N MET A 100 14.11 -1.79 1.61
CA MET A 100 13.20 -2.50 2.49
C MET A 100 13.65 -3.95 2.71
N SER A 101 13.51 -4.47 3.93
CA SER A 101 13.68 -5.89 4.27
C SER A 101 12.36 -6.63 4.14
N TRP A 102 12.37 -7.80 3.55
CA TRP A 102 11.20 -8.67 3.46
C TRP A 102 10.66 -9.08 4.84
N THR A 103 11.54 -9.49 5.74
CA THR A 103 11.16 -9.86 7.10
C THR A 103 10.48 -8.70 7.83
N ASP A 104 11.06 -7.51 7.79
CA ASP A 104 10.48 -6.31 8.37
C ASP A 104 9.13 -5.95 7.76
N PHE A 105 8.95 -6.17 6.45
CA PHE A 105 7.70 -5.93 5.76
C PHE A 105 6.61 -6.88 6.27
N VAL A 106 6.89 -8.18 6.36
CA VAL A 106 5.95 -9.19 6.88
C VAL A 106 5.57 -8.88 8.32
N ASP A 107 6.53 -8.50 9.16
CA ASP A 107 6.26 -8.11 10.55
C ASP A 107 5.33 -6.89 10.65
N ARG A 108 5.49 -5.90 9.75
CA ARG A 108 4.59 -4.74 9.68
C ARG A 108 3.20 -5.09 9.19
N VAL A 109 3.07 -5.99 8.22
CA VAL A 109 1.77 -6.53 7.77
C VAL A 109 1.06 -7.21 8.94
N LYS A 110 1.77 -8.10 9.65
CA LYS A 110 1.24 -8.75 10.84
C LYS A 110 0.83 -7.76 11.92
N MET A 111 1.63 -6.74 12.17
CA MET A 111 1.31 -5.69 13.15
C MET A 111 -0.01 -4.98 12.82
N ILE A 112 -0.30 -4.67 11.56
CA ILE A 112 -1.58 -4.08 11.13
C ILE A 112 -2.74 -5.05 11.40
N SER A 113 -2.57 -6.31 11.02
CA SER A 113 -3.56 -7.38 11.20
C SER A 113 -3.86 -7.62 12.70
N ASP A 114 -2.83 -7.69 13.54
CA ASP A 114 -2.95 -7.88 15.00
C ASP A 114 -3.70 -6.71 15.69
N HIS A 115 -3.70 -5.52 15.08
CA HIS A 115 -4.50 -4.38 15.53
C HIS A 115 -5.95 -4.39 15.01
N GLY A 116 -6.33 -5.41 14.22
CA GLY A 116 -7.69 -5.61 13.72
C GLY A 116 -8.05 -4.77 12.48
N PHE A 117 -7.07 -4.22 11.78
CA PHE A 117 -7.34 -3.47 10.54
C PHE A 117 -7.39 -4.39 9.32
N GLU A 118 -8.30 -4.09 8.39
CA GLU A 118 -8.39 -4.78 7.10
C GLU A 118 -7.17 -4.44 6.23
N ILE A 119 -6.62 -5.47 5.59
CA ILE A 119 -5.52 -5.35 4.63
C ILE A 119 -5.99 -5.88 3.28
N VAL A 120 -5.73 -5.12 2.21
CA VAL A 120 -5.81 -5.58 0.83
C VAL A 120 -4.46 -5.34 0.17
N PHE A 121 -3.86 -6.38 -0.37
CA PHE A 121 -2.67 -6.21 -1.21
C PHE A 121 -3.07 -5.64 -2.56
N VAL A 122 -2.31 -4.65 -3.02
CA VAL A 122 -2.44 -4.06 -4.37
C VAL A 122 -1.13 -4.33 -5.10
N SER A 123 -1.15 -5.35 -5.96
CA SER A 123 0.02 -5.88 -6.64
C SER A 123 0.10 -5.34 -8.06
N THR A 124 1.17 -4.62 -8.38
CA THR A 124 1.46 -4.17 -9.74
C THR A 124 2.23 -5.24 -10.48
N ILE A 125 1.57 -5.92 -11.40
CA ILE A 125 2.17 -7.02 -12.16
C ILE A 125 3.03 -6.47 -13.29
N SER A 126 4.33 -6.65 -13.16
CA SER A 126 5.35 -6.34 -14.16
C SER A 126 6.01 -7.62 -14.68
N ASN A 127 6.82 -7.52 -15.73
CA ASN A 127 7.62 -8.65 -16.21
C ASN A 127 8.60 -9.17 -15.16
N ILE A 128 9.06 -8.32 -14.22
CA ILE A 128 9.94 -8.72 -13.12
C ILE A 128 9.15 -9.44 -12.03
N SER A 129 8.00 -8.88 -11.61
CA SER A 129 7.21 -9.47 -10.53
C SER A 129 6.59 -10.81 -10.89
N LEU A 130 6.36 -11.10 -12.19
CA LEU A 130 5.85 -12.40 -12.65
C LEU A 130 6.68 -13.59 -12.19
N PHE A 131 8.00 -13.43 -12.04
CA PHE A 131 8.88 -14.54 -11.64
C PHE A 131 8.64 -15.03 -10.20
N ASP A 132 8.06 -14.19 -9.34
CA ASP A 132 7.85 -14.53 -7.94
C ASP A 132 6.39 -14.29 -7.46
N PHE A 133 5.51 -13.79 -8.34
CA PHE A 133 4.13 -13.45 -7.96
C PHE A 133 3.35 -14.66 -7.41
N THR A 134 3.61 -15.86 -7.91
CA THR A 134 2.97 -17.07 -7.40
C THR A 134 3.38 -17.36 -5.95
N ASN A 135 4.63 -17.14 -5.58
CA ASN A 135 5.10 -17.28 -4.20
C ASN A 135 4.47 -16.23 -3.29
N PHE A 136 4.34 -14.99 -3.79
CA PHE A 136 3.64 -13.93 -3.08
C PHE A 136 2.17 -14.27 -2.87
N TYR A 137 1.49 -14.75 -3.91
CA TYR A 137 0.10 -15.16 -3.83
C TYR A 137 -0.09 -16.30 -2.81
N ASP A 138 0.71 -17.35 -2.88
CA ASP A 138 0.69 -18.48 -1.93
C ASP A 138 0.90 -18.05 -0.48
N THR A 139 1.73 -17.02 -0.27
CA THR A 139 2.03 -16.52 1.08
C THR A 139 0.83 -15.82 1.73
N PHE A 140 0.00 -15.14 0.94
CA PHE A 140 -0.97 -14.19 1.50
C PHE A 140 -2.44 -14.43 1.13
N HIS A 141 -2.77 -15.19 0.08
CA HIS A 141 -4.14 -15.28 -0.46
C HIS A 141 -5.17 -15.88 0.51
N GLU A 142 -4.74 -16.74 1.43
CA GLU A 142 -5.64 -17.32 2.44
C GLU A 142 -5.99 -16.32 3.57
N LEU A 143 -5.13 -15.33 3.80
CA LEU A 143 -5.25 -14.38 4.90
C LEU A 143 -5.76 -13.01 4.46
N TYR A 144 -5.46 -12.62 3.22
CA TYR A 144 -5.71 -11.25 2.74
C TYR A 144 -6.23 -11.25 1.29
N ALA A 145 -7.10 -10.31 0.98
CA ALA A 145 -7.49 -10.04 -0.40
C ALA A 145 -6.30 -9.49 -1.20
N ILE A 146 -6.13 -9.99 -2.44
CA ILE A 146 -5.09 -9.54 -3.36
C ILE A 146 -5.76 -8.99 -4.62
N ARG A 147 -5.49 -7.73 -4.95
CA ARG A 147 -5.91 -7.06 -6.19
C ARG A 147 -4.71 -6.88 -7.08
N THR A 148 -4.82 -7.25 -8.34
CA THR A 148 -3.74 -7.16 -9.31
C THR A 148 -4.03 -6.06 -10.33
N ASN A 149 -3.01 -5.24 -10.63
CA ASN A 149 -3.04 -4.25 -11.70
C ASN A 149 -1.86 -4.53 -12.63
N PRO A 150 -2.08 -4.74 -13.94
CA PRO A 150 -0.96 -4.86 -14.88
C PRO A 150 -0.21 -3.54 -15.00
N MET A 151 1.11 -3.60 -15.10
CA MET A 151 1.93 -2.44 -15.43
C MET A 151 1.58 -1.95 -16.84
N SER A 152 1.22 -0.69 -16.99
CA SER A 152 0.76 -0.12 -18.27
C SER A 152 1.52 1.13 -18.72
N ASP A 153 2.20 1.82 -17.80
CA ASP A 153 2.87 3.11 -18.05
C ASP A 153 4.37 2.99 -18.37
N ARG A 154 4.95 1.80 -18.23
CA ARG A 154 6.36 1.50 -18.49
C ARG A 154 6.48 0.35 -19.50
N PRO A 155 6.53 0.62 -20.84
CA PRO A 155 6.50 -0.43 -21.87
C PRO A 155 7.48 -1.57 -21.65
N PHE A 156 8.72 -1.27 -21.20
CA PHE A 156 9.76 -2.26 -20.95
C PHE A 156 9.53 -3.11 -19.66
N LEU A 157 8.60 -2.72 -18.80
CA LEU A 157 8.20 -3.48 -17.60
C LEU A 157 6.85 -4.18 -17.77
N MET A 158 6.17 -4.01 -18.90
CA MET A 158 4.87 -4.66 -19.12
C MET A 158 5.01 -6.19 -19.16
N PRO A 159 4.05 -6.94 -18.64
CA PRO A 159 4.11 -8.40 -18.57
C PRO A 159 4.24 -9.07 -19.95
N HIS A 160 3.74 -8.45 -21.02
CA HIS A 160 3.81 -9.02 -22.37
C HIS A 160 5.21 -8.93 -23.01
N VAL A 161 6.14 -8.17 -22.43
CA VAL A 161 7.50 -7.98 -22.96
C VAL A 161 8.46 -9.11 -22.52
N ILE A 162 8.01 -10.09 -21.78
CA ILE A 162 8.83 -11.25 -21.43
C ILE A 162 9.03 -12.21 -22.62
N ASP A 163 10.18 -12.86 -22.67
CA ASP A 163 10.48 -13.86 -23.70
C ASP A 163 9.58 -15.11 -23.60
N ALA A 164 9.52 -15.90 -24.69
CA ALA A 164 8.63 -17.06 -24.79
C ALA A 164 8.89 -18.11 -23.70
N ARG A 165 10.18 -18.35 -23.34
CA ARG A 165 10.56 -19.35 -22.32
C ARG A 165 10.07 -18.92 -20.93
N SER A 166 10.25 -17.67 -20.58
CA SER A 166 9.77 -17.07 -19.32
C SER A 166 8.23 -17.09 -19.24
N LYS A 167 7.53 -16.82 -20.36
CA LYS A 167 6.06 -16.97 -20.45
C LYS A 167 5.62 -18.42 -20.15
N GLU A 168 6.26 -19.41 -20.77
CA GLU A 168 5.92 -20.81 -20.51
C GLU A 168 6.15 -21.20 -19.05
N GLN A 169 7.25 -20.75 -18.45
CA GLN A 169 7.54 -21.01 -17.03
C GLN A 169 6.46 -20.42 -16.12
N PHE A 170 6.04 -19.17 -16.37
CA PHE A 170 4.95 -18.53 -15.64
C PHE A 170 3.63 -19.27 -15.81
N ILE A 171 3.24 -19.63 -17.05
CA ILE A 171 2.01 -20.37 -17.34
C ILE A 171 2.02 -21.73 -16.63
N ARG A 172 3.15 -22.44 -16.60
CA ARG A 172 3.27 -23.72 -15.87
C ARG A 172 3.09 -23.54 -14.37
N SER A 173 3.70 -22.52 -13.77
CA SER A 173 3.58 -22.24 -12.34
C SER A 173 2.18 -21.79 -11.94
N SER A 174 1.47 -21.04 -12.81
CA SER A 174 0.14 -20.53 -12.54
C SER A 174 -1.00 -21.52 -12.78
N LYS A 175 -0.76 -22.65 -13.50
CA LYS A 175 -1.79 -23.66 -13.77
C LYS A 175 -2.40 -24.28 -12.51
N LYS A 176 -1.67 -24.33 -11.40
CA LYS A 176 -2.20 -24.81 -10.11
C LYS A 176 -3.34 -23.94 -9.55
N TYR A 177 -3.51 -22.69 -10.05
CA TYR A 177 -4.57 -21.75 -9.62
C TYR A 177 -5.71 -21.62 -10.65
N GLY A 178 -5.62 -22.26 -11.81
CA GLY A 178 -6.50 -22.07 -12.96
C GLY A 178 -7.78 -22.90 -12.98
N ASN A 179 -8.21 -23.49 -11.87
CA ASN A 179 -9.43 -24.30 -11.76
C ASN A 179 -10.39 -23.76 -10.68
N THR A 180 -10.44 -22.45 -10.46
CA THR A 180 -11.47 -21.84 -9.61
C THR A 180 -12.37 -20.91 -10.40
#